data_47892f7a90ef56298c86f86d9dcc1a3b
#
_entry.id   47892f7a90ef56298c86f86d9dcc1a3b
#
_cell.length_a   1.000
_cell.length_b   1.000
_cell.length_c   1.000
_cell.angle_alpha   90.00
_cell.angle_beta   90.00
_cell.angle_gamma   90.00
#
_symmetry.space_group_name_H-M   'P 1'
#
loop_
_entity.id
_entity.type
_entity.pdbx_description
1 polymer ?
#
loop_
_entity_poly.entity_id
_entity_poly.type
_entity_poly.pdbx_seq_one_letter_code
_entity_poly.pdbx_strand_id
1 'polypeptide(L)'
;MDLLSNIEKQLKQTTSQAFLIALSGGLDSTVLLSLFAKLRQKRPHLQPLSIRAIHIHHGLSPNADSWVQHCQDLCDQFQIPLIIERVQVDKTKGIEAGAREARYQAIKKHLQTQEMLVTAHHLDDQTETFFLALKRGSGLQGLGAMQQQSVLFDMPILRPLLGFTRSQLEDYAQKEKLNWITDESNEDNRYDRNFLRNQILPEIRQRWGHFDHAVQRAAQHCFEQQQLINELLQPCFEQHLLEDQKQFSLVNFLEYSSQKQTALLRMWLAKNQIAMPTQVQLAHIIDDVIKAKADATPQFQLGEHIIRRYQQRLYLTEKFVDLSQTCIDMPLNQQITLPDNLGTIYATHKAKGILVNWNEKQVQLADTQEPIQIRFAYTGKVKRQHNRPAETMKKIWQELGVPPWQRNRIPLIFYDRTLQSAVGFFRVFHEK
;
A
#
# COMPACT_ATOMS: atom_id res chain seq x y z
N MET A 1 -11.92 1.79 -35.48
CA MET A 1 -10.90 0.73 -35.25
C MET A 1 -11.62 -0.43 -34.61
N ASP A 2 -11.48 -1.64 -35.11
CA ASP A 2 -12.18 -2.82 -34.55
C ASP A 2 -11.64 -3.15 -33.16
N LEU A 3 -12.55 -3.41 -32.19
CA LEU A 3 -12.25 -3.75 -30.81
C LEU A 3 -11.20 -4.89 -30.70
N LEU A 4 -11.43 -5.96 -31.50
CA LEU A 4 -10.58 -7.14 -31.47
C LEU A 4 -9.13 -6.83 -31.91
N SER A 5 -8.97 -6.09 -33.00
CA SER A 5 -7.67 -5.69 -33.54
C SER A 5 -6.90 -4.76 -32.58
N ASN A 6 -7.62 -3.89 -31.85
CA ASN A 6 -7.03 -3.02 -30.86
C ASN A 6 -6.48 -3.82 -29.67
N ILE A 7 -7.30 -4.73 -29.11
CA ILE A 7 -6.86 -5.59 -28.00
C ILE A 7 -5.68 -6.46 -28.43
N GLU A 8 -5.72 -7.01 -29.63
CA GLU A 8 -4.60 -7.80 -30.16
C GLU A 8 -3.30 -7.01 -30.21
N LYS A 9 -3.34 -5.73 -30.62
CA LYS A 9 -2.20 -4.84 -30.60
C LYS A 9 -1.68 -4.59 -29.19
N GLN A 10 -2.59 -4.38 -28.24
CA GLN A 10 -2.21 -4.16 -26.84
C GLN A 10 -1.58 -5.41 -26.21
N LEU A 11 -2.11 -6.60 -26.48
CA LEU A 11 -1.54 -7.85 -25.97
C LEU A 11 -0.13 -8.12 -26.51
N LYS A 12 0.19 -7.66 -27.73
CA LYS A 12 1.56 -7.73 -28.25
C LYS A 12 2.56 -6.84 -27.51
N GLN A 13 2.07 -5.84 -26.77
CA GLN A 13 2.89 -4.94 -25.95
C GLN A 13 3.06 -5.43 -24.51
N THR A 14 2.35 -6.50 -24.13
CA THR A 14 2.49 -7.13 -22.80
C THR A 14 3.49 -8.27 -22.86
N THR A 15 4.18 -8.52 -21.77
CA THR A 15 5.06 -9.70 -21.61
C THR A 15 4.29 -10.95 -21.15
N SER A 16 3.05 -10.76 -20.67
CA SER A 16 2.22 -11.86 -20.16
C SER A 16 1.47 -12.56 -21.30
N GLN A 17 1.33 -13.88 -21.19
CA GLN A 17 0.46 -14.74 -22.01
C GLN A 17 -0.67 -15.36 -21.18
N ALA A 18 -0.72 -15.07 -19.88
CA ALA A 18 -1.71 -15.58 -18.94
C ALA A 18 -2.56 -14.42 -18.38
N PHE A 19 -3.89 -14.56 -18.42
CA PHE A 19 -4.81 -13.50 -18.09
C PHE A 19 -5.95 -14.00 -17.19
N LEU A 20 -6.19 -13.25 -16.09
CA LEU A 20 -7.34 -13.44 -15.21
C LEU A 20 -8.34 -12.32 -15.46
N ILE A 21 -9.51 -12.65 -16.03
CA ILE A 21 -10.55 -11.66 -16.37
C ILE A 21 -11.46 -11.46 -15.17
N ALA A 22 -11.58 -10.23 -14.66
CA ALA A 22 -12.59 -9.88 -13.67
C ALA A 22 -13.97 -9.83 -14.33
N LEU A 23 -14.81 -10.83 -14.06
CA LEU A 23 -16.12 -11.01 -14.68
C LEU A 23 -17.24 -10.65 -13.68
N SER A 24 -17.94 -9.55 -13.92
CA SER A 24 -19.13 -9.18 -13.13
C SER A 24 -20.43 -9.75 -13.70
N GLY A 25 -20.42 -10.20 -14.94
CA GLY A 25 -21.62 -10.60 -15.70
C GLY A 25 -22.34 -9.43 -16.39
N GLY A 26 -21.95 -8.19 -16.10
CA GLY A 26 -22.46 -7.00 -16.80
C GLY A 26 -21.89 -6.85 -18.22
N LEU A 27 -22.49 -5.93 -18.99
CA LEU A 27 -22.16 -5.68 -20.40
C LEU A 27 -20.65 -5.67 -20.68
N ASP A 28 -19.92 -4.78 -19.99
CA ASP A 28 -18.53 -4.49 -20.31
C ASP A 28 -17.63 -5.70 -20.08
N SER A 29 -17.84 -6.42 -18.97
CA SER A 29 -17.08 -7.63 -18.64
C SER A 29 -17.42 -8.82 -19.53
N THR A 30 -18.66 -8.92 -20.00
CA THR A 30 -19.12 -9.94 -20.95
C THR A 30 -18.49 -9.69 -22.33
N VAL A 31 -18.48 -8.44 -22.81
CA VAL A 31 -17.78 -8.04 -24.04
C VAL A 31 -16.29 -8.39 -23.97
N LEU A 32 -15.65 -8.04 -22.83
CA LEU A 32 -14.23 -8.35 -22.61
C LEU A 32 -13.95 -9.85 -22.69
N LEU A 33 -14.76 -10.67 -22.02
CA LEU A 33 -14.65 -12.13 -22.04
C LEU A 33 -14.76 -12.69 -23.46
N SER A 34 -15.77 -12.24 -24.22
CA SER A 34 -16.01 -12.62 -25.62
C SER A 34 -14.80 -12.28 -26.53
N LEU A 35 -14.23 -11.07 -26.37
CA LEU A 35 -13.08 -10.63 -27.14
C LEU A 35 -11.85 -11.50 -26.87
N PHE A 36 -11.59 -11.83 -25.60
CA PHE A 36 -10.48 -12.71 -25.23
C PHE A 36 -10.68 -14.14 -25.73
N ALA A 37 -11.90 -14.66 -25.66
CA ALA A 37 -12.25 -15.98 -26.23
C ALA A 37 -11.94 -16.03 -27.74
N LYS A 38 -12.36 -15.00 -28.49
CA LYS A 38 -12.07 -14.89 -29.93
C LYS A 38 -10.59 -14.78 -30.25
N LEU A 39 -9.84 -14.03 -29.45
CA LEU A 39 -8.38 -13.91 -29.61
C LEU A 39 -7.68 -15.25 -29.37
N ARG A 40 -8.11 -16.01 -28.38
CA ARG A 40 -7.60 -17.38 -28.14
C ARG A 40 -7.83 -18.28 -29.36
N GLN A 41 -9.01 -18.23 -29.95
CA GLN A 41 -9.35 -19.04 -31.15
C GLN A 41 -8.54 -18.63 -32.38
N LYS A 42 -8.25 -17.34 -32.56
CA LYS A 42 -7.46 -16.83 -33.71
C LYS A 42 -5.97 -17.19 -33.67
N ARG A 43 -5.44 -17.62 -32.50
CA ARG A 43 -4.04 -17.90 -32.28
C ARG A 43 -3.72 -19.35 -31.89
N PRO A 44 -4.22 -20.36 -32.61
CA PRO A 44 -4.02 -21.76 -32.20
C PRO A 44 -2.54 -22.22 -32.32
N HIS A 45 -1.71 -21.53 -33.11
CA HIS A 45 -0.34 -21.96 -33.42
C HIS A 45 0.78 -21.03 -32.90
N LEU A 46 0.43 -19.87 -32.34
CA LEU A 46 1.38 -18.91 -31.75
C LEU A 46 1.08 -18.77 -30.28
N GLN A 47 1.87 -19.37 -29.40
CA GLN A 47 1.77 -19.30 -27.92
C GLN A 47 0.31 -19.16 -27.42
N PRO A 48 -0.34 -20.21 -26.98
CA PRO A 48 -1.76 -20.19 -26.61
C PRO A 48 -1.97 -19.24 -25.44
N LEU A 49 -2.94 -18.33 -25.55
CA LEU A 49 -3.35 -17.47 -24.47
C LEU A 49 -3.99 -18.32 -23.37
N SER A 50 -3.40 -18.30 -22.18
CA SER A 50 -4.03 -18.86 -20.98
C SER A 50 -5.03 -17.86 -20.42
N ILE A 51 -6.32 -18.21 -20.40
CA ILE A 51 -7.39 -17.32 -19.95
C ILE A 51 -8.19 -18.02 -18.87
N ARG A 52 -8.36 -17.35 -17.74
CA ARG A 52 -9.29 -17.72 -16.68
C ARG A 52 -10.17 -16.51 -16.37
N ALA A 53 -11.34 -16.75 -15.78
CA ALA A 53 -12.21 -15.70 -15.28
C ALA A 53 -12.38 -15.82 -13.77
N ILE A 54 -12.65 -14.70 -13.10
CA ILE A 54 -12.99 -14.66 -11.69
C ILE A 54 -14.21 -13.79 -11.47
N HIS A 55 -15.23 -14.35 -10.79
CA HIS A 55 -16.41 -13.64 -10.33
C HIS A 55 -16.35 -13.47 -8.81
N ILE A 56 -16.54 -12.23 -8.34
CA ILE A 56 -16.56 -11.92 -6.91
C ILE A 56 -18.00 -11.70 -6.45
N HIS A 57 -18.49 -12.57 -5.59
CA HIS A 57 -19.80 -12.50 -4.99
C HIS A 57 -19.76 -11.71 -3.68
N HIS A 58 -20.28 -10.49 -3.70
CA HIS A 58 -20.23 -9.57 -2.55
C HIS A 58 -21.34 -9.80 -1.51
N GLY A 59 -22.37 -10.58 -1.81
CA GLY A 59 -23.53 -10.79 -0.94
C GLY A 59 -24.40 -9.55 -0.69
N LEU A 60 -24.31 -8.53 -1.54
CA LEU A 60 -25.00 -7.24 -1.36
C LEU A 60 -26.36 -7.19 -2.07
N SER A 61 -26.55 -7.95 -3.16
CA SER A 61 -27.80 -8.02 -3.92
C SER A 61 -28.53 -9.33 -3.66
N PRO A 62 -29.87 -9.35 -3.61
CA PRO A 62 -30.65 -10.58 -3.57
C PRO A 62 -30.47 -11.44 -4.83
N ASN A 63 -30.06 -10.83 -5.95
CA ASN A 63 -29.83 -11.48 -7.23
C ASN A 63 -28.41 -12.04 -7.39
N ALA A 64 -27.54 -11.92 -6.38
CA ALA A 64 -26.11 -12.26 -6.50
C ALA A 64 -25.87 -13.73 -6.88
N ASP A 65 -26.68 -14.67 -6.40
CA ASP A 65 -26.56 -16.08 -6.76
C ASP A 65 -26.99 -16.37 -8.22
N SER A 66 -27.99 -15.67 -8.75
CA SER A 66 -28.35 -15.77 -10.17
C SER A 66 -27.29 -15.21 -11.09
N TRP A 67 -26.55 -14.18 -10.61
CA TRP A 67 -25.42 -13.62 -11.35
C TRP A 67 -24.24 -14.59 -11.42
N VAL A 68 -24.01 -15.36 -10.36
CA VAL A 68 -23.01 -16.45 -10.38
C VAL A 68 -23.33 -17.47 -11.47
N GLN A 69 -24.61 -17.91 -11.54
CA GLN A 69 -25.04 -18.88 -12.57
C GLN A 69 -24.85 -18.32 -13.98
N HIS A 70 -25.25 -17.06 -14.21
CA HIS A 70 -25.05 -16.40 -15.50
C HIS A 70 -23.57 -16.33 -15.89
N CYS A 71 -22.67 -15.97 -14.95
CA CYS A 71 -21.22 -15.95 -15.20
C CYS A 71 -20.68 -17.34 -15.52
N GLN A 72 -21.21 -18.40 -14.87
CA GLN A 72 -20.84 -19.78 -15.15
C GLN A 72 -21.27 -20.17 -16.58
N ASP A 73 -22.52 -19.91 -16.95
CA ASP A 73 -23.06 -20.22 -18.28
C ASP A 73 -22.27 -19.53 -19.40
N LEU A 74 -21.89 -18.24 -19.19
CA LEU A 74 -21.04 -17.51 -20.13
C LEU A 74 -19.64 -18.14 -20.25
N CYS A 75 -19.04 -18.51 -19.14
CA CYS A 75 -17.72 -19.12 -19.13
C CYS A 75 -17.72 -20.50 -19.78
N ASP A 76 -18.77 -21.30 -19.59
CA ASP A 76 -18.96 -22.60 -20.22
C ASP A 76 -19.12 -22.45 -21.73
N GLN A 77 -19.95 -21.47 -22.18
CA GLN A 77 -20.13 -21.15 -23.61
C GLN A 77 -18.78 -20.83 -24.27
N PHE A 78 -17.92 -20.06 -23.60
CA PHE A 78 -16.61 -19.67 -24.13
C PHE A 78 -15.49 -20.65 -23.77
N GLN A 79 -15.77 -21.73 -23.05
CA GLN A 79 -14.79 -22.71 -22.56
C GLN A 79 -13.62 -22.04 -21.78
N ILE A 80 -13.96 -21.11 -20.89
CA ILE A 80 -13.03 -20.40 -20.02
C ILE A 80 -13.26 -20.86 -18.58
N PRO A 81 -12.24 -21.34 -17.86
CA PRO A 81 -12.40 -21.71 -16.44
C PRO A 81 -12.82 -20.51 -15.60
N LEU A 82 -13.86 -20.66 -14.76
CA LEU A 82 -14.35 -19.65 -13.83
C LEU A 82 -13.96 -19.97 -12.39
N ILE A 83 -13.50 -18.97 -11.68
CA ILE A 83 -13.32 -18.96 -10.23
C ILE A 83 -14.43 -18.12 -9.63
N ILE A 84 -15.12 -18.66 -8.62
CA ILE A 84 -16.16 -17.94 -7.87
C ILE A 84 -15.62 -17.76 -6.45
N GLU A 85 -15.49 -16.51 -6.00
CA GLU A 85 -15.02 -16.17 -4.64
C GLU A 85 -16.10 -15.35 -3.93
N ARG A 86 -16.52 -15.82 -2.75
CA ARG A 86 -17.48 -15.11 -1.88
C ARG A 86 -16.72 -14.27 -0.87
N VAL A 87 -17.04 -12.98 -0.78
CA VAL A 87 -16.34 -12.05 0.11
C VAL A 87 -17.30 -11.39 1.11
N GLN A 88 -16.78 -11.05 2.27
CA GLN A 88 -17.47 -10.20 3.24
C GLN A 88 -17.00 -8.76 3.06
N VAL A 89 -17.94 -7.82 2.97
CA VAL A 89 -17.66 -6.40 2.77
C VAL A 89 -17.58 -5.70 4.12
N ASP A 90 -16.42 -5.12 4.42
CA ASP A 90 -16.29 -4.21 5.57
C ASP A 90 -16.98 -2.87 5.27
N LYS A 91 -18.05 -2.59 6.02
CA LYS A 91 -18.87 -1.39 5.85
C LYS A 91 -18.33 -0.16 6.60
N THR A 92 -17.30 -0.31 7.42
CA THR A 92 -16.75 0.78 8.26
C THR A 92 -16.15 1.91 7.45
N LYS A 93 -15.57 1.59 6.27
CA LYS A 93 -14.99 2.56 5.32
C LYS A 93 -15.97 3.03 4.23
N GLY A 94 -17.26 2.70 4.35
CA GLY A 94 -18.27 2.87 3.31
C GLY A 94 -18.38 1.64 2.39
N ILE A 95 -19.61 1.35 1.92
CA ILE A 95 -19.94 0.12 1.17
C ILE A 95 -19.11 0.00 -0.11
N GLU A 96 -18.98 1.07 -0.90
CA GLU A 96 -18.25 1.07 -2.18
C GLU A 96 -16.74 0.81 -1.97
N ALA A 97 -16.12 1.52 -1.03
CA ALA A 97 -14.70 1.36 -0.74
C ALA A 97 -14.41 -0.03 -0.16
N GLY A 98 -15.22 -0.51 0.77
CA GLY A 98 -15.09 -1.84 1.36
C GLY A 98 -15.27 -2.96 0.34
N ALA A 99 -16.29 -2.86 -0.53
CA ALA A 99 -16.52 -3.82 -1.60
C ALA A 99 -15.36 -3.84 -2.62
N ARG A 100 -14.81 -2.67 -2.94
CA ARG A 100 -13.65 -2.55 -3.82
C ARG A 100 -12.41 -3.20 -3.19
N GLU A 101 -12.12 -2.93 -1.95
CA GLU A 101 -10.98 -3.52 -1.22
C GLU A 101 -11.10 -5.04 -1.14
N ALA A 102 -12.26 -5.55 -0.69
CA ALA A 102 -12.55 -6.98 -0.60
C ALA A 102 -12.38 -7.69 -1.96
N ARG A 103 -12.87 -7.06 -3.05
CA ARG A 103 -12.71 -7.56 -4.42
C ARG A 103 -11.26 -7.76 -4.79
N TYR A 104 -10.43 -6.74 -4.67
CA TYR A 104 -9.03 -6.83 -5.09
C TYR A 104 -8.20 -7.75 -4.20
N GLN A 105 -8.50 -7.82 -2.89
CA GLN A 105 -7.87 -8.79 -1.98
C GLN A 105 -8.22 -10.23 -2.37
N ALA A 106 -9.48 -10.50 -2.72
CA ALA A 106 -9.91 -11.80 -3.20
C ALA A 106 -9.24 -12.17 -4.52
N ILE A 107 -9.21 -11.25 -5.50
CA ILE A 107 -8.54 -11.47 -6.78
C ILE A 107 -7.06 -11.79 -6.59
N LYS A 108 -6.37 -11.05 -5.68
CA LYS A 108 -4.94 -11.24 -5.39
C LYS A 108 -4.62 -12.66 -4.93
N LYS A 109 -5.50 -13.30 -4.14
CA LYS A 109 -5.33 -14.69 -3.69
C LYS A 109 -5.33 -15.70 -4.83
N HIS A 110 -6.02 -15.41 -5.93
CA HIS A 110 -6.20 -16.33 -7.06
C HIS A 110 -5.28 -16.01 -8.25
N LEU A 111 -4.64 -14.84 -8.27
CA LEU A 111 -3.73 -14.45 -9.34
C LEU A 111 -2.46 -15.32 -9.28
N GLN A 112 -2.14 -15.96 -10.40
CA GLN A 112 -0.96 -16.83 -10.52
C GLN A 112 0.28 -16.02 -10.91
N THR A 113 1.46 -16.62 -10.71
CA THR A 113 2.73 -16.04 -11.16
C THR A 113 2.69 -15.80 -12.68
N GLN A 114 3.12 -14.63 -13.13
CA GLN A 114 3.09 -14.18 -14.52
C GLN A 114 1.69 -13.96 -15.13
N GLU A 115 0.63 -14.11 -14.35
CA GLU A 115 -0.71 -13.80 -14.78
C GLU A 115 -1.01 -12.31 -14.61
N MET A 116 -1.70 -11.69 -15.56
CA MET A 116 -2.14 -10.30 -15.52
C MET A 116 -3.65 -10.22 -15.30
N LEU A 117 -4.08 -9.41 -14.33
CA LEU A 117 -5.49 -9.12 -14.15
C LEU A 117 -6.01 -8.25 -15.30
N VAL A 118 -7.15 -8.63 -15.88
CA VAL A 118 -7.81 -7.84 -16.95
C VAL A 118 -9.16 -7.35 -16.46
N THR A 119 -9.39 -6.05 -16.59
CA THR A 119 -10.64 -5.42 -16.18
C THR A 119 -11.30 -4.66 -17.33
N ALA A 120 -12.62 -4.61 -17.35
CA ALA A 120 -13.43 -4.09 -18.43
C ALA A 120 -13.71 -2.57 -18.33
N HIS A 121 -12.84 -1.79 -17.65
CA HIS A 121 -12.98 -0.36 -17.60
C HIS A 121 -12.88 0.25 -19.01
N HIS A 122 -13.75 1.19 -19.30
CA HIS A 122 -13.91 1.81 -20.61
C HIS A 122 -13.80 3.34 -20.54
N LEU A 123 -13.98 4.05 -21.65
CA LEU A 123 -13.77 5.49 -21.75
C LEU A 123 -14.69 6.30 -20.83
N ASP A 124 -15.94 5.86 -20.67
CA ASP A 124 -16.89 6.54 -19.79
C ASP A 124 -16.46 6.45 -18.33
N ASP A 125 -15.92 5.28 -17.88
CA ASP A 125 -15.35 5.12 -16.54
C ASP A 125 -14.13 6.03 -16.33
N GLN A 126 -13.35 6.28 -17.39
CA GLN A 126 -12.21 7.19 -17.36
C GLN A 126 -12.69 8.62 -17.07
N THR A 127 -13.74 9.06 -17.75
CA THR A 127 -14.35 10.38 -17.54
C THR A 127 -14.89 10.50 -16.10
N GLU A 128 -15.63 9.52 -15.62
CA GLU A 128 -16.14 9.48 -14.24
C GLU A 128 -14.98 9.57 -13.23
N THR A 129 -13.92 8.81 -13.43
CA THR A 129 -12.76 8.79 -12.54
C THR A 129 -12.05 10.14 -12.52
N PHE A 130 -11.91 10.78 -13.68
CA PHE A 130 -11.33 12.12 -13.80
C PHE A 130 -12.16 13.17 -13.03
N PHE A 131 -13.49 13.16 -13.20
CA PHE A 131 -14.37 14.08 -12.47
C PHE A 131 -14.37 13.87 -10.96
N LEU A 132 -14.33 12.60 -10.51
CA LEU A 132 -14.20 12.30 -9.10
C LEU A 132 -12.84 12.74 -8.52
N ALA A 133 -11.78 12.67 -9.31
CA ALA A 133 -10.47 13.20 -8.93
C ALA A 133 -10.49 14.73 -8.87
N LEU A 134 -11.11 15.39 -9.85
CA LEU A 134 -11.28 16.84 -9.89
C LEU A 134 -12.11 17.34 -8.68
N LYS A 135 -13.24 16.69 -8.37
CA LYS A 135 -14.07 16.97 -7.18
C LYS A 135 -13.25 16.96 -5.89
N ARG A 136 -12.28 16.04 -5.78
CA ARG A 136 -11.40 15.91 -4.61
C ARG A 136 -10.22 16.89 -4.60
N GLY A 137 -10.09 17.76 -5.60
CA GLY A 137 -8.94 18.65 -5.74
C GLY A 137 -7.62 17.93 -5.99
N SER A 138 -7.65 16.79 -6.69
CA SER A 138 -6.44 15.99 -6.97
C SER A 138 -5.48 16.74 -7.88
N GLY A 139 -4.17 16.58 -7.62
CA GLY A 139 -3.12 17.01 -8.55
C GLY A 139 -2.95 16.08 -9.75
N LEU A 140 -1.85 16.26 -10.50
CA LEU A 140 -1.56 15.53 -11.75
C LEU A 140 -1.71 14.01 -11.62
N GLN A 141 -1.20 13.43 -10.52
CA GLN A 141 -1.28 11.98 -10.27
C GLN A 141 -2.73 11.46 -10.23
N GLY A 142 -3.65 12.18 -9.57
CA GLY A 142 -5.05 11.78 -9.50
C GLY A 142 -5.81 12.09 -10.78
N LEU A 143 -5.55 13.25 -11.41
CA LEU A 143 -6.15 13.64 -12.69
C LEU A 143 -5.65 12.78 -13.85
N GLY A 144 -4.50 12.11 -13.73
CA GLY A 144 -4.05 11.09 -14.67
C GLY A 144 -5.00 9.90 -14.78
N ALA A 145 -5.98 9.79 -13.87
CA ALA A 145 -7.04 8.79 -13.82
C ALA A 145 -6.53 7.34 -14.00
N MET A 146 -7.16 6.52 -14.83
CA MET A 146 -6.74 5.13 -15.06
C MET A 146 -5.77 5.04 -16.24
N GLN A 147 -4.74 4.19 -16.10
CA GLN A 147 -3.84 3.85 -17.19
C GLN A 147 -4.19 2.50 -17.78
N GLN A 148 -3.91 2.32 -19.06
CA GLN A 148 -4.14 1.06 -19.78
C GLN A 148 -3.45 -0.12 -19.10
N GLN A 149 -2.19 0.08 -18.71
CA GLN A 149 -1.44 -0.85 -17.87
C GLN A 149 -1.01 -0.14 -16.60
N SER A 150 -1.14 -0.81 -15.48
CA SER A 150 -0.73 -0.28 -14.17
C SER A 150 -0.50 -1.42 -13.18
N VAL A 151 -0.01 -1.08 -12.00
CA VAL A 151 0.01 -1.98 -10.85
C VAL A 151 -1.00 -1.48 -9.83
N LEU A 152 -1.85 -2.36 -9.31
CA LEU A 152 -2.82 -2.05 -8.26
C LEU A 152 -2.84 -3.19 -7.24
N PHE A 153 -2.69 -2.92 -5.95
CA PHE A 153 -2.53 -3.92 -4.89
C PHE A 153 -1.43 -4.96 -5.19
N ASP A 154 -0.31 -4.49 -5.77
CA ASP A 154 0.83 -5.30 -6.25
C ASP A 154 0.49 -6.29 -7.39
N MET A 155 -0.66 -6.12 -8.02
CA MET A 155 -1.07 -6.92 -9.18
C MET A 155 -0.90 -6.13 -10.47
N PRO A 156 -0.29 -6.71 -11.52
CA PRO A 156 -0.28 -6.11 -12.86
C PRO A 156 -1.69 -6.14 -13.43
N ILE A 157 -2.17 -4.98 -13.90
CA ILE A 157 -3.53 -4.83 -14.45
C ILE A 157 -3.48 -4.28 -15.87
N LEU A 158 -4.30 -4.88 -16.74
CA LEU A 158 -4.59 -4.42 -18.09
C LEU A 158 -6.05 -3.97 -18.21
N ARG A 159 -6.29 -2.82 -18.87
CA ARG A 159 -7.61 -2.27 -19.18
C ARG A 159 -7.75 -2.06 -20.67
N PRO A 160 -8.02 -3.12 -21.43
CA PRO A 160 -7.93 -3.04 -22.90
C PRO A 160 -9.07 -2.25 -23.53
N LEU A 161 -10.17 -2.02 -22.80
CA LEU A 161 -11.34 -1.28 -23.28
C LEU A 161 -11.29 0.22 -22.98
N LEU A 162 -10.24 0.72 -22.33
CA LEU A 162 -10.17 2.09 -21.82
C LEU A 162 -10.30 3.19 -22.91
N GLY A 163 -10.04 2.88 -24.16
CA GLY A 163 -10.19 3.80 -25.29
C GLY A 163 -11.53 3.71 -26.01
N PHE A 164 -12.46 2.85 -25.56
CA PHE A 164 -13.76 2.63 -26.21
C PHE A 164 -14.89 3.16 -25.34
N THR A 165 -15.92 3.74 -25.97
CA THR A 165 -17.13 4.18 -25.29
C THR A 165 -18.03 3.00 -24.93
N ARG A 166 -18.88 3.18 -23.92
CA ARG A 166 -19.90 2.20 -23.55
C ARG A 166 -20.82 1.86 -24.75
N SER A 167 -21.22 2.86 -25.55
CA SER A 167 -22.02 2.64 -26.77
C SER A 167 -21.34 1.69 -27.74
N GLN A 168 -20.04 1.81 -27.98
CA GLN A 168 -19.29 0.88 -28.84
C GLN A 168 -19.27 -0.56 -28.28
N LEU A 169 -19.29 -0.71 -26.97
CA LEU A 169 -19.39 -2.03 -26.33
C LEU A 169 -20.80 -2.61 -26.47
N GLU A 170 -21.83 -1.79 -26.36
CA GLU A 170 -23.24 -2.18 -26.60
C GLU A 170 -23.45 -2.62 -28.04
N ASP A 171 -22.97 -1.85 -29.01
CA ASP A 171 -23.03 -2.21 -30.45
C ASP A 171 -22.37 -3.57 -30.73
N TYR A 172 -21.19 -3.79 -30.10
CA TYR A 172 -20.49 -5.07 -30.24
C TYR A 172 -21.30 -6.21 -29.60
N ALA A 173 -21.82 -6.02 -28.39
CA ALA A 173 -22.59 -7.03 -27.67
C ALA A 173 -23.88 -7.44 -28.44
N GLN A 174 -24.58 -6.46 -29.01
CA GLN A 174 -25.75 -6.69 -29.84
C GLN A 174 -25.42 -7.47 -31.12
N LYS A 175 -24.36 -7.07 -31.83
CA LYS A 175 -23.87 -7.76 -33.02
C LYS A 175 -23.51 -9.21 -32.75
N GLU A 176 -22.85 -9.46 -31.62
CA GLU A 176 -22.45 -10.81 -31.22
C GLU A 176 -23.52 -11.58 -30.47
N LYS A 177 -24.72 -10.98 -30.28
CA LYS A 177 -25.86 -11.56 -29.53
C LYS A 177 -25.48 -12.04 -28.13
N LEU A 178 -24.66 -11.23 -27.43
CA LEU A 178 -24.26 -11.51 -26.06
C LEU A 178 -25.40 -11.19 -25.08
N ASN A 179 -25.57 -12.02 -24.08
CA ASN A 179 -26.46 -11.76 -22.94
C ASN A 179 -25.67 -11.23 -21.78
N TRP A 180 -26.17 -10.23 -21.06
CA TRP A 180 -25.53 -9.65 -19.88
C TRP A 180 -26.54 -9.29 -18.81
N ILE A 181 -26.05 -9.09 -17.59
CA ILE A 181 -26.85 -8.68 -16.43
C ILE A 181 -26.85 -7.15 -16.32
N THR A 182 -27.99 -6.59 -15.94
CA THR A 182 -28.10 -5.20 -15.51
C THR A 182 -28.22 -5.17 -14.00
N ASP A 183 -27.25 -4.54 -13.31
CA ASP A 183 -27.25 -4.37 -11.86
C ASP A 183 -28.09 -3.15 -11.49
N GLU A 184 -29.15 -3.37 -10.72
CA GLU A 184 -30.10 -2.34 -10.26
C GLU A 184 -29.43 -1.23 -9.45
N SER A 185 -28.31 -1.53 -8.76
CA SER A 185 -27.56 -0.56 -7.97
C SER A 185 -26.94 0.57 -8.81
N ASN A 186 -26.82 0.40 -10.13
CA ASN A 186 -26.32 1.43 -11.04
C ASN A 186 -27.29 2.64 -11.18
N GLU A 187 -28.56 2.49 -10.80
CA GLU A 187 -29.55 3.57 -10.84
C GLU A 187 -29.54 4.44 -9.57
N ASP A 188 -28.84 4.00 -8.51
CA ASP A 188 -28.81 4.70 -7.23
C ASP A 188 -27.88 5.91 -7.26
N ASN A 189 -28.46 7.10 -7.50
CA ASN A 189 -27.73 8.37 -7.61
C ASN A 189 -27.21 8.94 -6.27
N ARG A 190 -27.40 8.24 -5.15
CA ARG A 190 -26.72 8.60 -3.88
C ARG A 190 -25.21 8.40 -3.99
N TYR A 191 -24.76 7.55 -4.89
CA TYR A 191 -23.34 7.35 -5.18
C TYR A 191 -22.86 8.38 -6.21
N ASP A 192 -21.80 9.10 -5.91
CA ASP A 192 -21.22 10.14 -6.78
C ASP A 192 -20.98 9.69 -8.21
N ARG A 193 -20.51 8.45 -8.39
CA ARG A 193 -20.23 7.87 -9.71
C ARG A 193 -21.53 7.70 -10.52
N ASN A 194 -22.57 7.17 -9.91
CA ASN A 194 -23.87 7.00 -10.55
C ASN A 194 -24.51 8.36 -10.85
N PHE A 195 -24.40 9.33 -9.92
CA PHE A 195 -24.87 10.70 -10.15
C PHE A 195 -24.19 11.34 -11.37
N LEU A 196 -22.87 11.22 -11.48
CA LEU A 196 -22.15 11.71 -12.67
C LEU A 196 -22.63 11.00 -13.94
N ARG A 197 -22.71 9.68 -13.92
CA ARG A 197 -23.09 8.82 -15.06
C ARG A 197 -24.51 9.12 -15.55
N ASN A 198 -25.46 9.24 -14.64
CA ASN A 198 -26.89 9.30 -14.96
C ASN A 198 -27.43 10.71 -15.13
N GLN A 199 -26.82 11.72 -14.47
CA GLN A 199 -27.36 13.08 -14.42
C GLN A 199 -26.46 14.11 -15.11
N ILE A 200 -25.16 14.04 -14.94
CA ILE A 200 -24.25 15.13 -15.38
C ILE A 200 -23.65 14.85 -16.75
N LEU A 201 -23.04 13.69 -16.93
CA LEU A 201 -22.31 13.38 -18.16
C LEU A 201 -23.21 13.28 -19.41
N PRO A 202 -24.48 12.82 -19.35
CA PRO A 202 -25.35 12.81 -20.51
C PRO A 202 -25.56 14.24 -21.09
N GLU A 203 -25.82 15.23 -20.24
CA GLU A 203 -26.01 16.63 -20.67
C GLU A 203 -24.75 17.19 -21.34
N ILE A 204 -23.58 16.88 -20.75
CA ILE A 204 -22.29 17.31 -21.30
C ILE A 204 -22.04 16.66 -22.67
N ARG A 205 -22.29 15.35 -22.81
CA ARG A 205 -22.13 14.59 -24.05
C ARG A 205 -23.06 15.05 -25.15
N GLN A 206 -24.31 15.40 -24.79
CA GLN A 206 -25.27 15.98 -25.73
C GLN A 206 -24.75 17.30 -26.32
N ARG A 207 -24.13 18.11 -25.50
CA ARG A 207 -23.58 19.40 -25.95
C ARG A 207 -22.25 19.25 -26.69
N TRP A 208 -21.39 18.34 -26.22
CA TRP A 208 -20.03 18.12 -26.73
C TRP A 208 -19.77 16.63 -27.01
N GLY A 209 -20.09 16.14 -28.20
CA GLY A 209 -20.05 14.71 -28.54
C GLY A 209 -18.67 14.04 -28.43
N HIS A 210 -17.57 14.82 -28.37
CA HIS A 210 -16.21 14.28 -28.21
C HIS A 210 -15.61 14.53 -26.82
N PHE A 211 -16.46 14.83 -25.82
CA PHE A 211 -16.02 15.26 -24.51
C PHE A 211 -15.19 14.19 -23.79
N ASP A 212 -15.62 12.93 -23.81
CA ASP A 212 -14.90 11.83 -23.15
C ASP A 212 -13.48 11.65 -23.71
N HIS A 213 -13.31 11.80 -25.02
CA HIS A 213 -11.97 11.77 -25.64
C HIS A 213 -11.12 13.00 -25.25
N ALA A 214 -11.73 14.16 -25.03
CA ALA A 214 -11.00 15.32 -24.54
C ALA A 214 -10.53 15.11 -23.10
N VAL A 215 -11.38 14.56 -22.25
CA VAL A 215 -11.02 14.19 -20.88
C VAL A 215 -9.91 13.13 -20.86
N GLN A 216 -10.02 12.09 -21.72
CA GLN A 216 -8.97 11.08 -21.83
C GLN A 216 -7.62 11.69 -22.20
N ARG A 217 -7.57 12.60 -23.18
CA ARG A 217 -6.31 13.31 -23.54
C ARG A 217 -5.78 14.15 -22.38
N ALA A 218 -6.66 14.90 -21.68
CA ALA A 218 -6.24 15.70 -20.54
C ALA A 218 -5.68 14.81 -19.41
N ALA A 219 -6.33 13.67 -19.11
CA ALA A 219 -5.84 12.70 -18.15
C ALA A 219 -4.49 12.13 -18.56
N GLN A 220 -4.32 11.78 -19.86
CA GLN A 220 -3.06 11.28 -20.37
C GLN A 220 -1.92 12.32 -20.23
N HIS A 221 -2.18 13.59 -20.53
CA HIS A 221 -1.20 14.66 -20.32
C HIS A 221 -0.83 14.83 -18.84
N CYS A 222 -1.82 14.79 -17.93
CA CYS A 222 -1.54 14.84 -16.51
C CYS A 222 -0.64 13.68 -16.05
N PHE A 223 -0.90 12.48 -16.55
CA PHE A 223 -0.08 11.31 -16.26
C PHE A 223 1.35 11.45 -16.80
N GLU A 224 1.52 11.83 -18.06
CA GLU A 224 2.83 12.01 -18.70
C GLU A 224 3.67 13.08 -17.99
N GLN A 225 3.06 14.21 -17.62
CA GLN A 225 3.74 15.25 -16.86
C GLN A 225 4.15 14.76 -15.47
N GLN A 226 3.31 13.96 -14.79
CA GLN A 226 3.68 13.38 -13.50
C GLN A 226 4.84 12.38 -13.62
N GLN A 227 4.87 11.57 -14.70
CA GLN A 227 5.99 10.66 -14.97
C GLN A 227 7.29 11.44 -15.19
N LEU A 228 7.24 12.50 -15.99
CA LEU A 228 8.40 13.36 -16.23
C LEU A 228 8.93 14.00 -14.95
N ILE A 229 8.01 14.50 -14.09
CA ILE A 229 8.40 15.05 -12.78
C ILE A 229 9.08 13.98 -11.91
N ASN A 230 8.54 12.77 -11.88
CA ASN A 230 9.12 11.67 -11.12
C ASN A 230 10.53 11.32 -11.66
N GLU A 231 10.68 11.21 -12.97
CA GLU A 231 11.98 10.93 -13.63
C GLU A 231 13.01 12.01 -13.27
N LEU A 232 12.67 13.28 -13.41
CA LEU A 232 13.57 14.40 -13.13
C LEU A 232 13.94 14.50 -11.64
N LEU A 233 13.05 14.09 -10.73
CA LEU A 233 13.30 14.11 -9.29
C LEU A 233 13.99 12.84 -8.78
N GLN A 234 13.98 11.75 -9.54
CA GLN A 234 14.49 10.45 -9.10
C GLN A 234 15.93 10.50 -8.56
N PRO A 235 16.92 11.15 -9.23
CA PRO A 235 18.28 11.23 -8.70
C PRO A 235 18.37 11.98 -7.37
N CYS A 236 17.56 13.04 -7.21
CA CYS A 236 17.49 13.79 -5.97
C CYS A 236 16.79 12.98 -4.87
N PHE A 237 15.73 12.25 -5.21
CA PHE A 237 15.00 11.40 -4.28
C PHE A 237 15.89 10.29 -3.71
N GLU A 238 16.71 9.65 -4.54
CA GLU A 238 17.65 8.60 -4.13
C GLU A 238 18.70 9.08 -3.14
N GLN A 239 19.14 10.34 -3.24
CA GLN A 239 20.05 10.96 -2.26
C GLN A 239 19.43 11.10 -0.86
N HIS A 240 18.11 11.20 -0.77
CA HIS A 240 17.39 11.30 0.49
C HIS A 240 16.88 9.95 1.02
N LEU A 241 16.78 8.92 0.17
CA LEU A 241 16.32 7.59 0.57
C LEU A 241 17.46 6.86 1.29
N LEU A 242 17.21 6.37 2.50
CA LEU A 242 18.17 5.58 3.26
C LEU A 242 17.98 4.09 3.01
N GLU A 243 18.94 3.24 3.41
CA GLU A 243 18.85 1.77 3.26
C GLU A 243 17.55 1.23 3.82
N ASP A 244 17.17 1.66 5.03
CA ASP A 244 15.81 1.48 5.52
C ASP A 244 14.89 2.50 4.85
N GLN A 245 14.14 2.06 3.84
CA GLN A 245 13.24 2.90 3.04
C GLN A 245 12.17 3.63 3.87
N LYS A 246 11.92 3.17 5.12
CA LYS A 246 11.07 3.88 6.09
C LYS A 246 11.76 5.13 6.68
N GLN A 247 13.01 5.36 6.34
CA GLN A 247 13.76 6.56 6.75
C GLN A 247 14.05 7.46 5.55
N PHE A 248 13.98 8.78 5.77
CA PHE A 248 14.22 9.80 4.75
C PHE A 248 15.16 10.88 5.30
N SER A 249 16.26 11.15 4.59
CA SER A 249 17.27 12.16 4.98
C SER A 249 16.73 13.57 4.75
N LEU A 250 16.96 14.47 5.71
CA LEU A 250 16.65 15.90 5.62
C LEU A 250 17.86 16.78 5.35
N VAL A 251 19.02 16.19 5.05
CA VAL A 251 20.23 16.96 4.71
C VAL A 251 19.96 17.81 3.47
N ASN A 252 20.15 19.11 3.57
CA ASN A 252 19.86 20.12 2.54
C ASN A 252 18.40 20.16 2.01
N PHE A 253 17.48 19.39 2.64
CA PHE A 253 16.09 19.31 2.18
C PHE A 253 15.37 20.65 2.24
N LEU A 254 15.63 21.48 3.25
CA LEU A 254 15.01 22.80 3.41
C LEU A 254 15.53 23.86 2.44
N GLU A 255 16.61 23.58 1.70
CA GLU A 255 17.14 24.46 0.64
C GLU A 255 16.34 24.35 -0.65
N TYR A 256 15.54 23.29 -0.81
CA TYR A 256 14.68 23.12 -1.98
C TYR A 256 13.44 24.02 -1.93
N SER A 257 12.90 24.33 -3.12
CA SER A 257 11.60 24.99 -3.20
C SER A 257 10.50 24.15 -2.52
N SER A 258 9.44 24.81 -2.05
CA SER A 258 8.30 24.14 -1.39
C SER A 258 7.66 23.07 -2.28
N GLN A 259 7.61 23.31 -3.60
CA GLN A 259 7.09 22.36 -4.58
C GLN A 259 7.97 21.10 -4.64
N LYS A 260 9.30 21.26 -4.67
CA LYS A 260 10.24 20.14 -4.68
C LYS A 260 10.19 19.35 -3.37
N GLN A 261 10.13 20.04 -2.22
CA GLN A 261 9.96 19.40 -0.91
C GLN A 261 8.69 18.53 -0.88
N THR A 262 7.57 19.09 -1.32
CA THR A 262 6.28 18.40 -1.39
C THR A 262 6.33 17.19 -2.32
N ALA A 263 6.95 17.33 -3.50
CA ALA A 263 7.08 16.24 -4.46
C ALA A 263 7.93 15.08 -3.92
N LEU A 264 9.08 15.37 -3.31
CA LEU A 264 9.97 14.37 -2.70
C LEU A 264 9.29 13.62 -1.55
N LEU A 265 8.53 14.33 -0.69
CA LEU A 265 7.76 13.69 0.38
C LEU A 265 6.67 12.77 -0.18
N ARG A 266 5.97 13.19 -1.24
CA ARG A 266 4.98 12.34 -1.91
C ARG A 266 5.63 11.09 -2.52
N MET A 267 6.81 11.22 -3.13
CA MET A 267 7.56 10.07 -3.65
C MET A 267 7.96 9.10 -2.52
N TRP A 268 8.40 9.61 -1.37
CA TRP A 268 8.75 8.78 -0.21
C TRP A 268 7.54 8.04 0.37
N LEU A 269 6.40 8.71 0.50
CA LEU A 269 5.16 8.10 0.97
C LEU A 269 4.63 7.06 -0.02
N ALA A 270 4.68 7.36 -1.33
CA ALA A 270 4.30 6.41 -2.39
C ALA A 270 5.18 5.16 -2.38
N LYS A 271 6.50 5.33 -2.21
CA LYS A 271 7.45 4.21 -2.12
C LYS A 271 7.13 3.27 -0.95
N ASN A 272 6.59 3.81 0.14
CA ASN A 272 6.17 3.07 1.31
C ASN A 272 4.68 2.65 1.27
N GLN A 273 4.00 2.80 0.14
CA GLN A 273 2.59 2.43 -0.07
C GLN A 273 1.62 3.14 0.88
N ILE A 274 1.99 4.33 1.34
CA ILE A 274 1.15 5.14 2.23
C ILE A 274 0.13 5.91 1.40
N ALA A 275 -1.13 5.96 1.89
CA ALA A 275 -2.18 6.77 1.28
C ALA A 275 -1.73 8.24 1.17
N MET A 276 -1.90 8.82 -0.03
CA MET A 276 -1.43 10.18 -0.29
C MET A 276 -2.11 11.19 0.64
N PRO A 277 -1.32 11.97 1.40
CA PRO A 277 -1.85 13.02 2.25
C PRO A 277 -2.44 14.17 1.42
N THR A 278 -3.38 14.88 2.02
CA THR A 278 -3.90 16.15 1.48
C THR A 278 -2.79 17.21 1.49
N GLN A 279 -3.00 18.30 0.76
CA GLN A 279 -2.05 19.42 0.75
C GLN A 279 -1.87 20.03 2.14
N VAL A 280 -2.96 20.13 2.92
CA VAL A 280 -2.91 20.62 4.31
C VAL A 280 -2.07 19.69 5.20
N GLN A 281 -2.27 18.39 5.10
CA GLN A 281 -1.47 17.42 5.85
C GLN A 281 0.02 17.47 5.49
N LEU A 282 0.35 17.66 4.21
CA LEU A 282 1.75 17.84 3.79
C LEU A 282 2.36 19.13 4.34
N ALA A 283 1.59 20.23 4.37
CA ALA A 283 2.04 21.48 5.00
C ALA A 283 2.34 21.26 6.48
N HIS A 284 1.46 20.58 7.23
CA HIS A 284 1.73 20.21 8.62
C HIS A 284 2.97 19.32 8.79
N ILE A 285 3.20 18.34 7.93
CA ILE A 285 4.42 17.53 7.98
C ILE A 285 5.66 18.43 7.81
N ILE A 286 5.62 19.39 6.89
CA ILE A 286 6.75 20.28 6.64
C ILE A 286 6.93 21.26 7.81
N ASP A 287 5.88 21.94 8.23
CA ASP A 287 5.97 23.05 9.19
C ASP A 287 6.11 22.56 10.64
N ASP A 288 5.31 21.55 11.03
CA ASP A 288 5.24 21.08 12.42
C ASP A 288 6.24 19.96 12.72
N VAL A 289 6.66 19.18 11.69
CA VAL A 289 7.60 18.06 11.89
C VAL A 289 8.98 18.44 11.38
N ILE A 290 9.14 18.82 10.11
CA ILE A 290 10.47 19.05 9.52
C ILE A 290 11.10 20.32 10.05
N LYS A 291 10.35 21.43 10.12
CA LYS A 291 10.84 22.73 10.60
C LYS A 291 10.79 22.90 12.13
N ALA A 292 10.31 21.91 12.88
CA ALA A 292 10.28 21.98 14.34
C ALA A 292 11.69 22.25 14.93
N LYS A 293 11.76 22.80 16.15
CA LYS A 293 13.03 23.07 16.85
C LYS A 293 13.88 21.80 16.97
N ALA A 294 15.20 21.96 17.01
CA ALA A 294 16.15 20.84 17.01
C ALA A 294 15.99 19.89 18.22
N ASP A 295 15.60 20.43 19.37
CA ASP A 295 15.39 19.73 20.64
C ASP A 295 14.00 19.10 20.78
N ALA A 296 13.07 19.41 19.88
CA ALA A 296 11.72 18.84 19.86
C ALA A 296 11.71 17.39 19.37
N THR A 297 10.67 16.67 19.74
CA THR A 297 10.34 15.32 19.25
C THR A 297 9.03 15.36 18.45
N PRO A 298 9.02 16.05 17.31
CA PRO A 298 7.80 16.27 16.55
C PRO A 298 7.32 14.96 15.91
N GLN A 299 5.99 14.85 15.78
CA GLN A 299 5.36 13.72 15.11
C GLN A 299 4.04 14.16 14.47
N PHE A 300 3.67 13.47 13.38
CA PHE A 300 2.41 13.66 12.68
C PHE A 300 1.78 12.30 12.38
N GLN A 301 0.52 12.12 12.77
CA GLN A 301 -0.19 10.88 12.48
C GLN A 301 -0.82 10.96 11.09
N LEU A 302 -0.53 9.95 10.25
CA LEU A 302 -1.07 9.80 8.90
C LEU A 302 -1.69 8.39 8.76
N GLY A 303 -3.00 8.28 8.97
CA GLY A 303 -3.68 6.99 9.06
C GLY A 303 -3.14 6.14 10.21
N GLU A 304 -2.74 4.92 9.91
CA GLU A 304 -2.15 3.99 10.88
C GLU A 304 -0.65 4.24 11.13
N HIS A 305 -0.04 5.17 10.39
CA HIS A 305 1.39 5.46 10.47
C HIS A 305 1.65 6.78 11.20
N ILE A 306 2.85 6.91 11.76
CA ILE A 306 3.32 8.13 12.39
C ILE A 306 4.63 8.54 11.73
N ILE A 307 4.65 9.77 11.19
CA ILE A 307 5.85 10.41 10.69
C ILE A 307 6.50 11.13 11.86
N ARG A 308 7.76 10.79 12.16
CA ARG A 308 8.54 11.36 13.26
C ARG A 308 9.83 11.94 12.73
N ARG A 309 10.35 12.97 13.39
CA ARG A 309 11.70 13.48 13.10
C ARG A 309 12.64 13.22 14.28
N TYR A 310 13.82 12.73 13.96
CA TYR A 310 14.92 12.68 14.90
C TYR A 310 16.21 13.07 14.19
N GLN A 311 16.91 14.05 14.73
CA GLN A 311 18.05 14.68 14.06
C GLN A 311 17.66 15.18 12.65
N GLN A 312 18.44 14.84 11.63
CA GLN A 312 18.18 15.20 10.22
C GLN A 312 17.54 14.05 9.44
N ARG A 313 16.59 13.35 10.06
CA ARG A 313 15.87 12.23 9.40
C ARG A 313 14.40 12.22 9.76
N LEU A 314 13.57 11.89 8.78
CA LEU A 314 12.20 11.44 9.03
C LEU A 314 12.20 9.93 9.19
N TYR A 315 11.25 9.48 9.97
CA TYR A 315 10.98 8.07 10.24
C TYR A 315 9.50 7.81 10.04
N LEU A 316 9.18 6.80 9.25
CA LEU A 316 7.83 6.26 9.13
C LEU A 316 7.71 5.10 10.11
N THR A 317 6.85 5.23 11.10
CA THR A 317 6.68 4.25 12.18
C THR A 317 5.21 3.92 12.37
N GLU A 318 4.95 2.81 13.01
CA GLU A 318 3.64 2.47 13.54
C GLU A 318 3.41 3.12 14.92
N LYS A 319 2.20 3.01 15.45
CA LYS A 319 1.90 3.38 16.83
C LYS A 319 2.43 2.28 17.74
N PHE A 320 3.35 2.64 18.63
CA PHE A 320 3.95 1.71 19.57
C PHE A 320 3.19 1.66 20.89
N VAL A 321 3.17 0.49 21.51
CA VAL A 321 2.67 0.31 22.89
C VAL A 321 3.71 0.88 23.87
N ASP A 322 3.25 1.55 24.92
CA ASP A 322 4.14 2.01 25.98
C ASP A 322 4.54 0.81 26.87
N LEU A 323 5.81 0.47 26.83
CA LEU A 323 6.39 -0.63 27.62
C LEU A 323 7.12 -0.15 28.87
N SER A 324 7.03 1.13 29.23
CA SER A 324 7.80 1.72 30.34
C SER A 324 7.55 1.07 31.71
N GLN A 325 6.35 0.49 31.90
CA GLN A 325 5.96 -0.21 33.13
C GLN A 325 6.09 -1.74 33.03
N THR A 326 6.51 -2.25 31.86
CA THR A 326 6.60 -3.70 31.64
C THR A 326 7.82 -4.27 32.34
N CYS A 327 7.61 -5.35 33.11
CA CYS A 327 8.65 -6.14 33.75
C CYS A 327 8.37 -7.62 33.45
N ILE A 328 9.39 -8.33 32.97
CA ILE A 328 9.29 -9.74 32.57
C ILE A 328 10.42 -10.50 33.26
N ASP A 329 10.12 -11.57 33.98
CA ASP A 329 11.13 -12.45 34.53
C ASP A 329 11.80 -13.27 33.40
N MET A 330 13.12 -13.39 33.47
CA MET A 330 13.92 -14.07 32.45
C MET A 330 14.62 -15.32 33.04
N PRO A 331 13.97 -16.47 33.04
CA PRO A 331 14.61 -17.71 33.43
C PRO A 331 15.72 -18.12 32.42
N LEU A 332 16.78 -18.73 32.92
CA LEU A 332 17.87 -19.24 32.09
C LEU A 332 17.39 -20.40 31.21
N ASN A 333 17.97 -20.48 30.01
CA ASN A 333 17.71 -21.52 29.01
C ASN A 333 16.26 -21.60 28.50
N GLN A 334 15.48 -20.52 28.68
CA GLN A 334 14.14 -20.40 28.15
C GLN A 334 14.05 -19.20 27.20
N GLN A 335 13.41 -19.38 26.04
CA GLN A 335 13.14 -18.33 25.10
C GLN A 335 11.85 -17.58 25.49
N ILE A 336 11.91 -16.26 25.49
CA ILE A 336 10.79 -15.35 25.81
C ILE A 336 10.44 -14.55 24.58
N THR A 337 9.18 -14.51 24.21
CA THR A 337 8.66 -13.57 23.18
C THR A 337 8.35 -12.24 23.85
N LEU A 338 9.00 -11.18 23.36
CA LEU A 338 8.79 -9.83 23.87
C LEU A 338 7.52 -9.21 23.29
N PRO A 339 6.83 -8.33 24.05
CA PRO A 339 5.64 -7.64 23.58
C PRO A 339 5.92 -6.71 22.41
N ASP A 340 4.84 -6.26 21.73
CA ASP A 340 4.84 -5.27 20.66
C ASP A 340 5.83 -5.59 19.53
N ASN A 341 5.87 -6.86 19.13
CA ASN A 341 6.71 -7.38 18.05
C ASN A 341 8.23 -7.13 18.19
N LEU A 342 8.73 -7.03 19.43
CA LEU A 342 10.17 -6.85 19.68
C LEU A 342 11.01 -8.13 19.48
N GLY A 343 10.39 -9.20 19.00
CA GLY A 343 11.04 -10.47 18.74
C GLY A 343 11.26 -11.30 19.98
N THR A 344 12.32 -12.10 20.01
CA THR A 344 12.60 -13.04 21.09
C THR A 344 13.90 -12.74 21.80
N ILE A 345 13.95 -13.04 23.10
CA ILE A 345 15.12 -12.92 23.94
C ILE A 345 15.34 -14.22 24.72
N TYR A 346 16.58 -14.62 24.90
CA TYR A 346 16.92 -15.76 25.75
C TYR A 346 18.27 -15.55 26.43
N ALA A 347 18.44 -16.17 27.62
CA ALA A 347 19.69 -16.16 28.37
C ALA A 347 20.19 -17.58 28.56
N THR A 348 21.50 -17.78 28.40
CA THR A 348 22.15 -19.07 28.61
C THR A 348 23.40 -18.92 29.47
N HIS A 349 23.66 -19.90 30.32
CA HIS A 349 24.87 -19.96 31.11
C HIS A 349 26.06 -20.36 30.21
N LYS A 350 27.16 -19.65 30.30
CA LYS A 350 28.43 -19.90 29.59
C LYS A 350 29.60 -19.84 30.55
N ALA A 351 30.74 -20.36 30.15
CA ALA A 351 31.96 -20.39 31.00
C ALA A 351 32.38 -19.02 31.60
N LYS A 352 31.96 -17.91 30.99
CA LYS A 352 32.27 -16.54 31.45
C LYS A 352 31.07 -15.79 32.04
N GLY A 353 30.02 -16.51 32.50
CA GLY A 353 28.78 -15.94 33.02
C GLY A 353 27.58 -16.15 32.10
N ILE A 354 26.66 -15.20 32.03
CA ILE A 354 25.39 -15.32 31.33
C ILE A 354 25.44 -14.59 30.00
N LEU A 355 25.19 -15.31 28.90
CA LEU A 355 25.02 -14.74 27.57
C LEU A 355 23.54 -14.46 27.31
N VAL A 356 23.19 -13.21 27.08
CA VAL A 356 21.86 -12.78 26.72
C VAL A 356 21.83 -12.43 25.25
N ASN A 357 20.87 -13.00 24.52
CA ASN A 357 20.65 -12.77 23.09
C ASN A 357 19.26 -12.18 22.89
N TRP A 358 19.17 -11.11 22.09
CA TRP A 358 17.92 -10.48 21.64
C TRP A 358 18.00 -10.29 20.13
N ASN A 359 17.23 -11.09 19.39
CA ASN A 359 17.33 -11.19 17.95
C ASN A 359 18.82 -11.42 17.53
N GLU A 360 19.40 -10.54 16.73
CA GLU A 360 20.81 -10.62 16.31
C GLU A 360 21.82 -9.97 17.29
N LYS A 361 21.31 -9.34 18.35
CA LYS A 361 22.15 -8.63 19.34
C LYS A 361 22.45 -9.53 20.52
N GLN A 362 23.64 -9.38 21.08
CA GLN A 362 24.06 -10.15 22.24
C GLN A 362 24.81 -9.33 23.26
N VAL A 363 24.79 -9.77 24.52
CA VAL A 363 25.61 -9.21 25.59
C VAL A 363 26.03 -10.30 26.56
N GLN A 364 27.33 -10.32 26.95
CA GLN A 364 27.86 -11.20 27.97
C GLN A 364 27.84 -10.48 29.31
N LEU A 365 27.19 -11.06 30.34
CA LEU A 365 27.05 -10.52 31.69
C LEU A 365 27.78 -11.40 32.70
N ALA A 366 28.06 -10.87 33.87
CA ALA A 366 28.61 -11.65 34.98
C ALA A 366 27.58 -12.72 35.43
N ASP A 367 28.07 -13.76 36.07
CA ASP A 367 27.22 -14.76 36.68
C ASP A 367 26.50 -14.20 37.92
N THR A 368 25.30 -14.72 38.19
CA THR A 368 24.48 -14.29 39.32
C THR A 368 23.57 -15.39 39.81
N GLN A 369 23.23 -15.32 41.10
CA GLN A 369 22.16 -16.09 41.72
C GLN A 369 20.87 -15.23 41.88
N GLU A 370 20.92 -13.94 41.59
CA GLU A 370 19.78 -13.03 41.67
C GLU A 370 18.78 -13.26 40.50
N PRO A 371 17.49 -13.00 40.74
CA PRO A 371 16.50 -13.04 39.68
C PRO A 371 16.86 -12.11 38.51
N ILE A 372 16.77 -12.64 37.29
CA ILE A 372 17.03 -11.85 36.07
C ILE A 372 15.72 -11.32 35.54
N GLN A 373 15.65 -10.02 35.30
CA GLN A 373 14.45 -9.35 34.81
C GLN A 373 14.76 -8.51 33.56
N ILE A 374 13.76 -8.44 32.69
CA ILE A 374 13.75 -7.55 31.53
C ILE A 374 12.81 -6.40 31.85
N ARG A 375 13.30 -5.17 31.73
CA ARG A 375 12.51 -3.94 31.82
C ARG A 375 12.82 -3.07 30.60
N PHE A 376 11.97 -2.07 30.32
CA PHE A 376 12.11 -1.22 29.14
C PHE A 376 12.34 0.27 29.49
N ALA A 377 12.34 0.61 30.75
CA ALA A 377 12.63 1.96 31.24
C ALA A 377 13.54 1.93 32.47
N TYR A 378 14.37 2.97 32.58
CA TYR A 378 15.23 3.22 33.74
C TYR A 378 15.50 4.72 33.87
N THR A 379 15.32 5.26 35.08
CA THR A 379 15.45 6.70 35.36
C THR A 379 16.75 7.08 36.08
N GLY A 380 17.58 6.11 36.44
CA GLY A 380 18.83 6.32 37.15
C GLY A 380 19.98 6.84 36.30
N LYS A 381 21.10 7.10 36.97
CA LYS A 381 22.40 7.36 36.32
C LYS A 381 23.13 6.04 36.12
N VAL A 382 23.85 5.93 35.01
CA VAL A 382 24.56 4.71 34.59
C VAL A 382 26.01 5.04 34.36
N LYS A 383 26.94 4.24 34.91
CA LYS A 383 28.35 4.29 34.64
C LYS A 383 28.70 3.23 33.60
N ARG A 384 29.16 3.62 32.40
CA ARG A 384 29.45 2.68 31.31
C ARG A 384 30.94 2.26 31.28
N GLN A 385 31.83 3.04 31.87
CA GLN A 385 33.27 2.79 31.89
C GLN A 385 33.86 3.28 33.22
N HIS A 386 34.98 2.66 33.64
CA HIS A 386 35.67 3.01 34.90
C HIS A 386 36.03 4.51 35.00
N ASN A 387 36.55 5.09 33.91
CA ASN A 387 37.07 6.45 33.88
C ASN A 387 36.06 7.53 33.45
N ARG A 388 34.76 7.20 33.35
CA ARG A 388 33.71 8.16 33.03
C ARG A 388 32.75 8.36 34.18
N PRO A 389 32.23 9.58 34.35
CA PRO A 389 31.18 9.83 35.35
C PRO A 389 29.88 9.09 34.98
N ALA A 390 29.04 8.82 35.96
CA ALA A 390 27.73 8.28 35.73
C ALA A 390 26.84 9.30 35.00
N GLU A 391 26.18 8.88 33.93
CA GLU A 391 25.36 9.70 33.05
C GLU A 391 23.88 9.27 33.09
N THR A 392 22.98 10.22 32.81
CA THR A 392 21.54 9.87 32.71
C THR A 392 21.29 9.04 31.47
N MET A 393 20.29 8.13 31.52
CA MET A 393 19.86 7.32 30.37
C MET A 393 19.53 8.18 29.14
N LYS A 394 18.92 9.35 29.33
CA LYS A 394 18.60 10.28 28.24
C LYS A 394 19.85 10.68 27.47
N LYS A 395 20.94 11.03 28.16
CA LYS A 395 22.22 11.44 27.55
C LYS A 395 22.86 10.26 26.83
N ILE A 396 22.86 9.07 27.44
CA ILE A 396 23.40 7.84 26.84
C ILE A 396 22.68 7.52 25.52
N TRP A 397 21.35 7.55 25.53
CA TRP A 397 20.57 7.30 24.30
C TRP A 397 20.83 8.35 23.21
N GLN A 398 21.05 9.61 23.58
CA GLN A 398 21.40 10.67 22.63
C GLN A 398 22.77 10.42 21.99
N GLU A 399 23.77 10.06 22.78
CA GLU A 399 25.13 9.72 22.28
C GLU A 399 25.09 8.48 21.35
N LEU A 400 24.27 7.49 21.67
CA LEU A 400 24.10 6.29 20.85
C LEU A 400 23.18 6.49 19.65
N GLY A 401 22.65 7.70 19.44
CA GLY A 401 21.77 8.02 18.31
C GLY A 401 20.41 7.34 18.37
N VAL A 402 19.95 6.88 19.56
CA VAL A 402 18.68 6.17 19.71
C VAL A 402 17.52 7.15 19.76
N PRO A 403 16.57 7.08 18.81
CA PRO A 403 15.40 7.95 18.78
C PRO A 403 14.53 7.78 20.03
N PRO A 404 13.85 8.86 20.53
CA PRO A 404 13.07 8.81 21.77
C PRO A 404 12.04 7.69 21.82
N TRP A 405 11.34 7.41 20.71
CA TRP A 405 10.30 6.38 20.63
C TRP A 405 10.84 4.94 20.63
N GLN A 406 12.14 4.75 20.41
CA GLN A 406 12.79 3.43 20.47
C GLN A 406 13.39 3.14 21.85
N ARG A 407 13.60 4.15 22.70
CA ARG A 407 14.31 3.99 23.99
C ARG A 407 13.63 3.03 24.92
N ASN A 408 12.30 3.14 25.05
CA ASN A 408 11.49 2.25 25.89
C ASN A 408 11.09 0.94 25.17
N ARG A 409 11.78 0.61 24.08
CA ARG A 409 11.60 -0.63 23.30
C ARG A 409 12.86 -1.50 23.30
N ILE A 410 13.91 -1.05 23.96
CA ILE A 410 15.18 -1.76 24.09
C ILE A 410 15.16 -2.54 25.39
N PRO A 411 15.35 -3.87 25.38
CA PRO A 411 15.41 -4.69 26.58
C PRO A 411 16.58 -4.27 27.48
N LEU A 412 16.27 -3.90 28.69
CA LEU A 412 17.21 -3.62 29.76
C LEU A 412 17.26 -4.82 30.70
N ILE A 413 18.44 -5.38 30.96
CA ILE A 413 18.63 -6.53 31.82
C ILE A 413 18.97 -6.07 33.23
N PHE A 414 18.21 -6.56 34.18
CA PHE A 414 18.38 -6.32 35.61
C PHE A 414 18.71 -7.62 36.34
N TYR A 415 19.61 -7.51 37.32
CA TYR A 415 19.76 -8.47 38.39
C TYR A 415 19.06 -7.89 39.61
N ASP A 416 17.94 -8.50 40.01
CA ASP A 416 16.98 -7.92 40.94
C ASP A 416 16.59 -6.47 40.55
N ARG A 417 17.14 -5.48 41.24
CA ARG A 417 16.88 -4.04 41.00
C ARG A 417 18.01 -3.32 40.29
N THR A 418 19.13 -4.01 40.02
CA THR A 418 20.34 -3.41 39.50
C THR A 418 20.45 -3.60 38.00
N LEU A 419 20.47 -2.50 37.25
CA LEU A 419 20.64 -2.51 35.80
C LEU A 419 22.04 -3.05 35.41
N GLN A 420 22.09 -4.04 34.57
CA GLN A 420 23.31 -4.67 34.06
C GLN A 420 23.68 -4.24 32.63
N SER A 421 22.68 -4.10 31.78
CA SER A 421 22.90 -3.81 30.36
C SER A 421 21.65 -3.34 29.65
N ALA A 422 21.84 -2.59 28.57
CA ALA A 422 20.89 -2.47 27.47
C ALA A 422 21.37 -3.36 26.34
N VAL A 423 20.63 -4.42 26.00
CA VAL A 423 21.10 -5.47 25.09
C VAL A 423 21.47 -4.91 23.72
N GLY A 424 22.72 -5.16 23.29
CA GLY A 424 23.27 -4.68 22.03
C GLY A 424 23.64 -3.19 21.97
N PHE A 425 23.59 -2.46 23.10
CA PHE A 425 23.94 -1.05 23.16
C PHE A 425 25.06 -0.74 24.15
N PHE A 426 24.94 -1.14 25.43
CA PHE A 426 25.99 -0.92 26.43
C PHE A 426 25.85 -1.90 27.60
N ARG A 427 26.95 -2.03 28.34
CA ARG A 427 27.00 -2.69 29.66
C ARG A 427 27.22 -1.63 30.74
N VAL A 428 26.67 -1.91 31.92
CA VAL A 428 26.92 -1.09 33.10
C VAL A 428 28.24 -1.53 33.75
N PHE A 429 29.03 -0.58 34.15
CA PHE A 429 30.20 -0.83 34.95
C PHE A 429 29.86 -0.71 36.44
N HIS A 430 29.98 -1.82 37.17
CA HIS A 430 29.82 -1.86 38.60
C HIS A 430 31.23 -1.86 39.24
N GLU A 431 31.44 -0.98 40.20
CA GLU A 431 32.64 -1.04 41.06
C GLU A 431 32.53 -2.28 41.92
N LYS A 432 33.57 -3.13 41.93
CA LYS A 432 33.64 -4.32 42.79
C LYS A 432 33.74 -3.94 44.23
#